data_e2900946ae03f993e970f1b052a1face
#
_entry.id   e2900946ae03f993e970f1b052a1face
#
_cell.length_a   1.000
_cell.length_b   1.000
_cell.length_c   1.000
_cell.angle_alpha   90.00
_cell.angle_beta   90.00
_cell.angle_gamma   90.00
#
_symmetry.space_group_name_H-M   'P 1'
#
loop_
_entity.id
_entity.type
_entity.pdbx_description
1 polymer ?
#
loop_
_entity_poly.entity_id
_entity_poly.type
_entity_poly.pdbx_seq_one_letter_code
_entity_poly.pdbx_strand_id
1 'polypeptide(L)'
;PFSDYITKDIQDENIEYVSFDVFDTLIIRPLLTPDDLFMLMSQSLNEILNVQLQIDFCSWRKFSEEEARREAFCKNSYEDVTLDEIYEKMECIYNLNEDICIRLKKLEISLEQQYCKRRKYGYEVYQQAISSGKKIICISDMYLPTTVIEELLEKNGYTEIQKVFVSSEFRKTKHKGSLYKHVLRELRISPENLLHVGDNEYSDNEIPQKLGIKTMHIPKAYDVWKGSEQSIIGSDFFSRCFNSRIIADSVAGLNFLGNRLIQGIIAN
;
A
#
# COMPACT_ATOMS: atom_id res chain seq x y z
N PRO A 1 -21.86 1.89 17.89
CA PRO A 1 -20.60 2.46 17.46
C PRO A 1 -19.91 1.52 16.49
N PHE A 2 -19.00 2.04 15.70
CA PHE A 2 -18.29 1.33 14.63
C PHE A 2 -17.52 0.08 15.13
N SER A 3 -17.06 0.10 16.38
CA SER A 3 -16.40 -1.02 17.06
C SER A 3 -17.25 -2.29 17.15
N ASP A 4 -18.57 -2.17 17.26
CA ASP A 4 -19.44 -3.31 17.51
C ASP A 4 -19.63 -4.19 16.27
N TYR A 5 -19.61 -3.58 15.07
CA TYR A 5 -19.67 -4.29 13.80
C TYR A 5 -18.38 -5.07 13.52
N ILE A 6 -17.22 -4.45 13.76
CA ILE A 6 -15.91 -5.07 13.60
C ILE A 6 -15.81 -6.34 14.42
N THR A 7 -16.25 -6.26 15.68
CA THR A 7 -16.16 -7.37 16.63
C THR A 7 -17.00 -8.56 16.18
N LYS A 8 -18.19 -8.33 15.63
CA LYS A 8 -19.11 -9.40 15.24
C LYS A 8 -18.59 -10.25 14.09
N ASP A 9 -18.05 -9.62 13.02
CA ASP A 9 -17.57 -10.35 11.86
C ASP A 9 -16.28 -11.12 12.15
N ILE A 10 -15.38 -10.54 12.96
CA ILE A 10 -14.13 -11.22 13.37
C ILE A 10 -14.43 -12.37 14.35
N GLN A 11 -15.45 -12.25 15.19
CA GLN A 11 -15.84 -13.29 16.15
C GLN A 11 -16.67 -14.44 15.55
N ASP A 12 -17.05 -14.36 14.27
CA ASP A 12 -17.75 -15.45 13.62
C ASP A 12 -16.92 -16.74 13.68
N GLU A 13 -17.49 -17.79 14.26
CA GLU A 13 -16.82 -19.08 14.45
C GLU A 13 -16.45 -19.77 13.12
N ASN A 14 -17.14 -19.46 12.02
CA ASN A 14 -16.82 -19.98 10.71
C ASN A 14 -15.54 -19.36 10.12
N ILE A 15 -15.15 -18.16 10.55
CA ILE A 15 -13.91 -17.51 10.09
C ILE A 15 -12.71 -18.18 10.74
N GLU A 16 -11.85 -18.77 9.94
CA GLU A 16 -10.57 -19.33 10.37
C GLU A 16 -9.41 -18.35 10.16
N TYR A 17 -9.43 -17.67 9.02
CA TYR A 17 -8.41 -16.71 8.62
C TYR A 17 -8.97 -15.30 8.49
N VAL A 18 -8.19 -14.32 8.93
CA VAL A 18 -8.38 -12.91 8.59
C VAL A 18 -7.23 -12.47 7.71
N SER A 19 -7.54 -12.05 6.49
CA SER A 19 -6.56 -11.48 5.58
C SER A 19 -6.67 -9.97 5.56
N PHE A 20 -5.54 -9.29 5.51
CA PHE A 20 -5.45 -7.84 5.41
C PHE A 20 -4.80 -7.44 4.08
N ASP A 21 -5.36 -6.41 3.43
CA ASP A 21 -4.55 -5.61 2.55
C ASP A 21 -3.47 -4.89 3.35
N VAL A 22 -2.39 -4.45 2.70
CA VAL A 22 -1.23 -3.87 3.37
C VAL A 22 -1.26 -2.35 3.33
N PHE A 23 -1.15 -1.78 2.13
CA PHE A 23 -1.04 -0.33 1.96
C PHE A 23 -2.40 0.34 2.11
N ASP A 24 -2.45 1.47 2.80
CA ASP A 24 -3.67 2.19 3.18
C ASP A 24 -4.63 1.39 4.09
N THR A 25 -4.32 0.15 4.43
CA THR A 25 -5.06 -0.71 5.37
C THR A 25 -4.31 -0.92 6.68
N LEU A 26 -3.14 -1.55 6.65
CA LEU A 26 -2.27 -1.77 7.83
C LEU A 26 -1.22 -0.68 7.99
N ILE A 27 -0.60 -0.28 6.89
CA ILE A 27 0.40 0.78 6.85
C ILE A 27 -0.03 1.90 5.91
N ILE A 28 0.41 3.10 6.22
CA ILE A 28 0.09 4.31 5.46
C ILE A 28 1.38 5.07 5.12
N ARG A 29 1.44 5.62 3.92
CA ARG A 29 2.45 6.62 3.57
C ARG A 29 1.94 8.00 4.01
N PRO A 30 2.78 8.86 4.61
CA PRO A 30 2.44 10.24 4.88
C PRO A 30 2.54 11.08 3.60
N LEU A 31 1.95 10.60 2.54
CA LEU A 31 1.93 11.17 1.19
C LEU A 31 0.48 11.26 0.72
N LEU A 32 0.15 12.27 -0.08
CA LEU A 32 -1.22 12.46 -0.56
C LEU A 32 -1.62 11.36 -1.54
N THR A 33 -0.69 10.99 -2.41
CA THR A 33 -0.82 9.87 -3.33
C THR A 33 0.45 9.02 -3.31
N PRO A 34 0.38 7.72 -3.66
CA PRO A 34 1.58 6.88 -3.79
C PRO A 34 2.65 7.48 -4.73
N ASP A 35 2.23 8.14 -5.80
CA ASP A 35 3.10 8.77 -6.80
C ASP A 35 3.97 9.89 -6.22
N ASP A 36 3.58 10.49 -5.10
CA ASP A 36 4.37 11.54 -4.43
C ASP A 36 5.72 11.01 -3.92
N LEU A 37 5.86 9.68 -3.74
CA LEU A 37 7.14 9.05 -3.47
C LEU A 37 8.14 9.28 -4.61
N PHE A 38 7.69 9.17 -5.86
CA PHE A 38 8.51 9.41 -7.04
C PHE A 38 8.89 10.88 -7.19
N MET A 39 8.05 11.81 -6.70
CA MET A 39 8.42 13.22 -6.64
C MET A 39 9.53 13.48 -5.61
N LEU A 40 9.54 12.77 -4.47
CA LEU A 40 10.64 12.81 -3.51
C LEU A 40 11.92 12.25 -4.11
N MET A 41 11.83 11.18 -4.87
CA MET A 41 12.98 10.60 -5.58
C MET A 41 13.57 11.58 -6.61
N SER A 42 12.75 12.38 -7.27
CA SER A 42 13.20 13.38 -8.25
C SER A 42 14.21 14.38 -7.66
N GLN A 43 14.11 14.69 -6.37
CA GLN A 43 15.05 15.57 -5.69
C GLN A 43 16.46 14.96 -5.59
N SER A 44 16.55 13.66 -5.39
CA SER A 44 17.82 12.92 -5.29
C SER A 44 18.36 12.51 -6.66
N LEU A 45 17.55 12.56 -7.71
CA LEU A 45 17.90 12.05 -9.03
C LEU A 45 19.08 12.81 -9.65
N ASN A 46 19.09 14.14 -9.54
CA ASN A 46 20.18 14.97 -10.07
C ASN A 46 21.53 14.65 -9.43
N GLU A 47 21.53 14.30 -8.13
CA GLU A 47 22.74 13.87 -7.43
C GLU A 47 23.18 12.49 -7.91
N ILE A 48 22.22 11.57 -8.11
CA ILE A 48 22.49 10.20 -8.57
C ILE A 48 23.04 10.19 -9.99
N LEU A 49 22.43 10.98 -10.88
CA LEU A 49 22.81 11.03 -12.30
C LEU A 49 24.00 11.95 -12.58
N ASN A 50 24.40 12.77 -11.59
CA ASN A 50 25.39 13.83 -11.75
C ASN A 50 25.09 14.78 -12.93
N VAL A 51 23.83 15.14 -13.08
CA VAL A 51 23.33 16.04 -14.13
C VAL A 51 22.43 17.11 -13.53
N GLN A 52 22.44 18.30 -14.17
CA GLN A 52 21.56 19.42 -13.79
C GLN A 52 20.30 19.46 -14.69
N LEU A 53 19.71 18.31 -14.97
CA LEU A 53 18.49 18.24 -15.77
C LEU A 53 17.27 18.18 -14.84
N GLN A 54 16.24 18.96 -15.18
CA GLN A 54 14.91 18.78 -14.58
C GLN A 54 14.26 17.55 -15.22
N ILE A 55 14.51 16.38 -14.61
CA ILE A 55 13.94 15.11 -15.06
C ILE A 55 12.63 14.90 -14.28
N ASP A 56 11.55 14.69 -14.99
CA ASP A 56 10.29 14.21 -14.42
C ASP A 56 10.37 12.70 -14.16
N PHE A 57 11.04 12.34 -13.08
CA PHE A 57 11.21 10.94 -12.69
C PHE A 57 9.86 10.26 -12.40
N CYS A 58 8.88 10.99 -11.89
CA CYS A 58 7.55 10.44 -11.66
C CYS A 58 6.94 9.89 -12.95
N SER A 59 6.97 10.68 -14.02
CA SER A 59 6.51 10.22 -15.34
C SER A 59 7.33 9.06 -15.87
N TRP A 60 8.65 9.09 -15.71
CA TRP A 60 9.52 7.99 -16.12
C TRP A 60 9.17 6.68 -15.41
N ARG A 61 9.05 6.73 -14.10
CA ARG A 61 8.78 5.57 -13.28
C ARG A 61 7.40 4.96 -13.61
N LYS A 62 6.38 5.80 -13.74
CA LYS A 62 5.03 5.37 -14.09
C LYS A 62 4.96 4.77 -15.49
N PHE A 63 5.54 5.41 -16.47
CA PHE A 63 5.56 4.91 -17.84
C PHE A 63 6.30 3.57 -17.94
N SER A 64 7.42 3.42 -17.23
CA SER A 64 8.15 2.15 -17.16
C SER A 64 7.32 1.02 -16.54
N GLU A 65 6.54 1.32 -15.50
CA GLU A 65 5.64 0.35 -14.90
C GLU A 65 4.52 -0.06 -15.84
N GLU A 66 3.87 0.90 -16.52
CA GLU A 66 2.81 0.62 -17.50
C GLU A 66 3.33 -0.26 -18.63
N GLU A 67 4.51 0.04 -19.18
CA GLU A 67 5.12 -0.73 -20.25
C GLU A 67 5.56 -2.13 -19.79
N ALA A 68 6.11 -2.26 -18.57
CA ALA A 68 6.46 -3.56 -17.98
C ALA A 68 5.20 -4.43 -17.82
N ARG A 69 4.10 -3.88 -17.27
CA ARG A 69 2.82 -4.57 -17.11
C ARG A 69 2.23 -5.00 -18.46
N ARG A 70 2.24 -4.10 -19.45
CA ARG A 70 1.75 -4.39 -20.81
C ARG A 70 2.54 -5.54 -21.45
N GLU A 71 3.86 -5.50 -21.34
CA GLU A 71 4.72 -6.53 -21.92
C GLU A 71 4.55 -7.88 -21.23
N ALA A 72 4.52 -7.91 -19.91
CA ALA A 72 4.33 -9.12 -19.11
C ALA A 72 2.98 -9.78 -19.41
N PHE A 73 1.93 -8.98 -19.58
CA PHE A 73 0.61 -9.49 -19.97
C PHE A 73 0.62 -10.05 -21.37
N CYS A 74 1.18 -9.32 -22.35
CA CYS A 74 1.21 -9.77 -23.75
C CYS A 74 2.03 -11.03 -23.97
N LYS A 75 3.18 -11.15 -23.30
CA LYS A 75 4.12 -12.29 -23.49
C LYS A 75 3.73 -13.52 -22.68
N ASN A 76 3.30 -13.33 -21.44
CA ASN A 76 3.19 -14.41 -20.46
C ASN A 76 1.81 -14.51 -19.81
N SER A 77 0.86 -13.62 -20.16
CA SER A 77 -0.43 -13.47 -19.47
C SER A 77 -0.28 -13.20 -17.95
N TYR A 78 0.84 -12.62 -17.54
CA TYR A 78 1.04 -12.20 -16.16
C TYR A 78 0.16 -11.00 -15.83
N GLU A 79 -0.43 -11.01 -14.65
CA GLU A 79 -1.34 -9.94 -14.22
C GLU A 79 -0.63 -8.84 -13.45
N ASP A 80 0.60 -9.09 -13.02
CA ASP A 80 1.44 -8.13 -12.30
C ASP A 80 2.92 -8.33 -12.60
N VAL A 81 3.73 -7.32 -12.25
CA VAL A 81 5.18 -7.25 -12.47
C VAL A 81 5.93 -7.00 -11.17
N THR A 82 7.19 -7.39 -11.13
CA THR A 82 8.09 -7.10 -10.00
C THR A 82 8.72 -5.72 -10.15
N LEU A 83 9.26 -5.20 -9.05
CA LEU A 83 10.05 -3.97 -9.06
C LEU A 83 11.28 -4.07 -9.98
N ASP A 84 11.91 -5.26 -10.05
CA ASP A 84 13.03 -5.50 -10.93
C ASP A 84 12.66 -5.33 -12.40
N GLU A 85 11.56 -5.94 -12.84
CA GLU A 85 11.07 -5.80 -14.23
C GLU A 85 10.70 -4.36 -14.58
N ILE A 86 10.22 -3.57 -13.61
CA ILE A 86 9.94 -2.14 -13.82
C ILE A 86 11.24 -1.37 -14.07
N TYR A 87 12.28 -1.63 -13.27
CA TYR A 87 13.57 -0.95 -13.43
C TYR A 87 14.36 -1.44 -14.64
N GLU A 88 14.28 -2.71 -14.99
CA GLU A 88 14.80 -3.24 -16.26
C GLU A 88 14.13 -2.55 -17.48
N LYS A 89 12.82 -2.33 -17.39
CA LYS A 89 12.09 -1.59 -18.42
C LYS A 89 12.52 -0.13 -18.49
N MET A 90 12.74 0.51 -17.34
CA MET A 90 13.24 1.89 -17.26
C MET A 90 14.64 2.03 -17.88
N GLU A 91 15.54 1.09 -17.56
CA GLU A 91 16.87 1.00 -18.16
C GLU A 91 16.80 0.98 -19.68
N CYS A 92 15.97 0.08 -20.22
CA CYS A 92 15.78 -0.08 -21.66
C CYS A 92 15.19 1.18 -22.34
N ILE A 93 14.12 1.77 -21.76
CA ILE A 93 13.42 2.90 -22.38
C ILE A 93 14.28 4.17 -22.39
N TYR A 94 14.96 4.44 -21.28
CA TYR A 94 15.70 5.70 -21.08
C TYR A 94 17.22 5.55 -21.29
N ASN A 95 17.67 4.36 -21.72
CA ASN A 95 19.10 4.04 -21.94
C ASN A 95 19.96 4.40 -20.72
N LEU A 96 19.47 4.04 -19.54
CA LEU A 96 20.18 4.25 -18.27
C LEU A 96 21.25 3.16 -18.09
N ASN A 97 22.22 3.44 -17.23
CA ASN A 97 23.19 2.45 -16.80
C ASN A 97 22.55 1.56 -15.70
N GLU A 98 22.86 0.27 -15.69
CA GLU A 98 22.38 -0.69 -14.68
C GLU A 98 22.66 -0.23 -13.25
N ASP A 99 23.84 0.34 -12.96
CA ASP A 99 24.19 0.86 -11.63
C ASP A 99 23.23 1.98 -11.19
N ILE A 100 22.83 2.84 -12.12
CA ILE A 100 21.84 3.90 -11.85
C ILE A 100 20.50 3.27 -11.48
N CYS A 101 20.02 2.30 -12.22
CA CYS A 101 18.75 1.63 -11.95
C CYS A 101 18.79 0.89 -10.61
N ILE A 102 19.87 0.25 -10.26
CA ILE A 102 20.09 -0.39 -8.95
C ILE A 102 20.02 0.66 -7.82
N ARG A 103 20.65 1.81 -7.98
CA ARG A 103 20.64 2.90 -6.98
C ARG A 103 19.25 3.49 -6.81
N LEU A 104 18.53 3.73 -7.90
CA LEU A 104 17.15 4.23 -7.88
C LEU A 104 16.20 3.23 -7.23
N LYS A 105 16.30 1.95 -7.56
CA LYS A 105 15.52 0.88 -6.92
C LYS A 105 15.78 0.82 -5.42
N LYS A 106 17.04 0.88 -4.99
CA LYS A 106 17.39 0.92 -3.57
C LYS A 106 16.82 2.17 -2.88
N LEU A 107 16.84 3.32 -3.54
CA LEU A 107 16.26 4.55 -3.02
C LEU A 107 14.74 4.41 -2.84
N GLU A 108 14.01 3.87 -3.83
CA GLU A 108 12.56 3.63 -3.73
C GLU A 108 12.24 2.76 -2.51
N ILE A 109 12.91 1.63 -2.34
CA ILE A 109 12.73 0.74 -1.19
C ILE A 109 13.05 1.46 0.13
N SER A 110 14.16 2.21 0.17
CA SER A 110 14.57 2.95 1.38
C SER A 110 13.54 4.00 1.79
N LEU A 111 12.96 4.72 0.82
CA LEU A 111 11.91 5.71 1.09
C LEU A 111 10.62 5.04 1.59
N GLU A 112 10.22 3.90 1.00
CA GLU A 112 9.09 3.11 1.53
C GLU A 112 9.34 2.71 2.99
N GLN A 113 10.52 2.16 3.29
CA GLN A 113 10.89 1.76 4.65
C GLN A 113 10.97 2.95 5.62
N GLN A 114 11.34 4.13 5.15
CA GLN A 114 11.42 5.33 5.97
C GLN A 114 10.06 5.95 6.27
N TYR A 115 9.20 6.03 5.26
CA TYR A 115 7.96 6.79 5.34
C TYR A 115 6.74 5.96 5.74
N CYS A 116 6.68 4.66 5.43
CA CYS A 116 5.56 3.83 5.83
C CYS A 116 5.41 3.75 7.35
N LYS A 117 4.20 4.04 7.82
CA LYS A 117 3.85 4.05 9.25
C LYS A 117 2.61 3.21 9.49
N ARG A 118 2.53 2.66 10.69
CA ARG A 118 1.37 1.91 11.16
C ARG A 118 0.10 2.76 11.08
N ARG A 119 -0.95 2.22 10.49
CA ARG A 119 -2.28 2.80 10.53
C ARG A 119 -2.98 2.35 11.82
N LYS A 120 -3.31 3.29 12.69
CA LYS A 120 -3.89 3.00 14.01
C LYS A 120 -5.12 2.11 13.92
N TYR A 121 -6.07 2.48 13.06
CA TYR A 121 -7.33 1.74 12.92
C TYR A 121 -7.12 0.31 12.37
N GLY A 122 -6.28 0.14 11.35
CA GLY A 122 -5.91 -1.20 10.84
C GLY A 122 -5.25 -2.06 11.91
N TYR A 123 -4.41 -1.43 12.76
CA TYR A 123 -3.78 -2.12 13.88
C TYR A 123 -4.77 -2.56 14.97
N GLU A 124 -5.78 -1.76 15.27
CA GLU A 124 -6.83 -2.13 16.22
C GLU A 124 -7.62 -3.35 15.71
N VAL A 125 -7.97 -3.38 14.42
CA VAL A 125 -8.64 -4.54 13.79
C VAL A 125 -7.73 -5.78 13.80
N TYR A 126 -6.45 -5.61 13.50
CA TYR A 126 -5.45 -6.68 13.56
C TYR A 126 -5.32 -7.27 14.97
N GLN A 127 -5.21 -6.43 16.00
CA GLN A 127 -5.13 -6.89 17.39
C GLN A 127 -6.41 -7.63 17.82
N GLN A 128 -7.56 -7.18 17.35
CA GLN A 128 -8.82 -7.85 17.61
C GLN A 128 -8.89 -9.23 16.94
N ALA A 129 -8.41 -9.38 15.72
CA ALA A 129 -8.33 -10.65 15.04
C ALA A 129 -7.44 -11.65 15.78
N ILE A 130 -6.26 -11.21 16.25
CA ILE A 130 -5.36 -12.02 17.07
C ILE A 130 -6.04 -12.44 18.37
N SER A 131 -6.63 -11.50 19.11
CA SER A 131 -7.28 -11.80 20.39
C SER A 131 -8.49 -12.73 20.25
N SER A 132 -9.09 -12.78 19.06
CA SER A 132 -10.16 -13.73 18.69
C SER A 132 -9.62 -15.10 18.20
N GLY A 133 -8.32 -15.33 18.27
CA GLY A 133 -7.67 -16.60 17.90
C GLY A 133 -7.63 -16.87 16.39
N LYS A 134 -7.80 -15.84 15.55
CA LYS A 134 -7.78 -16.00 14.09
C LYS A 134 -6.34 -16.08 13.57
N LYS A 135 -6.17 -16.85 12.50
CA LYS A 135 -4.90 -16.89 11.75
C LYS A 135 -4.83 -15.67 10.83
N ILE A 136 -3.71 -14.96 10.87
CA ILE A 136 -3.53 -13.71 10.13
C ILE A 136 -2.64 -13.92 8.93
N ILE A 137 -3.10 -13.42 7.78
CA ILE A 137 -2.33 -13.35 6.53
C ILE A 137 -2.46 -11.97 5.91
N CYS A 138 -1.58 -11.65 4.95
CA CYS A 138 -1.72 -10.45 4.12
C CYS A 138 -1.89 -10.83 2.65
N ILE A 139 -2.70 -10.06 1.91
CA ILE A 139 -2.90 -10.19 0.46
C ILE A 139 -2.80 -8.80 -0.14
N SER A 140 -1.74 -8.54 -0.93
CA SER A 140 -1.43 -7.20 -1.44
C SER A 140 -1.17 -7.21 -2.94
N ASP A 141 -1.82 -6.29 -3.66
CA ASP A 141 -1.45 -5.98 -5.05
C ASP A 141 -0.30 -4.97 -5.01
N MET A 142 0.94 -5.48 -5.21
CA MET A 142 2.15 -4.69 -5.07
C MET A 142 3.32 -5.28 -5.86
N TYR A 143 4.15 -4.39 -6.42
CA TYR A 143 5.36 -4.74 -7.16
C TYR A 143 6.61 -4.92 -6.26
N LEU A 144 6.57 -4.46 -5.01
CA LEU A 144 7.67 -4.62 -4.06
C LEU A 144 7.89 -6.09 -3.72
N PRO A 145 9.15 -6.51 -3.49
CA PRO A 145 9.45 -7.86 -3.02
C PRO A 145 8.73 -8.19 -1.71
N THR A 146 8.29 -9.43 -1.56
CA THR A 146 7.61 -9.92 -0.34
C THR A 146 8.44 -9.63 0.92
N THR A 147 9.76 -9.82 0.86
CA THR A 147 10.67 -9.54 1.97
C THR A 147 10.64 -8.08 2.44
N VAL A 148 10.54 -7.13 1.49
CA VAL A 148 10.42 -5.70 1.83
C VAL A 148 9.08 -5.42 2.53
N ILE A 149 7.99 -6.05 2.08
CA ILE A 149 6.67 -5.88 2.71
C ILE A 149 6.66 -6.51 4.11
N GLU A 150 7.26 -7.67 4.30
CA GLU A 150 7.41 -8.32 5.60
C GLU A 150 8.21 -7.44 6.58
N GLU A 151 9.34 -6.88 6.15
CA GLU A 151 10.13 -5.93 6.95
C GLU A 151 9.34 -4.67 7.33
N LEU A 152 8.53 -4.13 6.39
CA LEU A 152 7.65 -2.98 6.66
C LEU A 152 6.60 -3.32 7.72
N LEU A 153 5.99 -4.49 7.63
CA LEU A 153 4.97 -4.96 8.57
C LEU A 153 5.59 -5.19 9.95
N GLU A 154 6.72 -5.89 10.04
CA GLU A 154 7.42 -6.15 11.30
C GLU A 154 7.85 -4.85 11.99
N LYS A 155 8.47 -3.92 11.25
CA LYS A 155 8.87 -2.59 11.74
C LYS A 155 7.69 -1.80 12.32
N ASN A 156 6.49 -2.02 11.80
CA ASN A 156 5.27 -1.37 12.26
C ASN A 156 4.48 -2.18 13.32
N GLY A 157 5.05 -3.29 13.82
CA GLY A 157 4.53 -4.06 14.94
C GLY A 157 3.50 -5.14 14.57
N TYR A 158 3.46 -5.54 13.30
CA TYR A 158 2.64 -6.66 12.81
C TYR A 158 3.46 -7.95 12.82
N THR A 159 3.51 -8.64 13.96
CA THR A 159 4.41 -9.79 14.20
C THR A 159 3.74 -11.16 14.09
N GLU A 160 2.40 -11.22 14.08
CA GLU A 160 1.64 -12.47 14.08
C GLU A 160 1.09 -12.84 12.67
N ILE A 161 1.71 -12.28 11.62
CA ILE A 161 1.33 -12.59 10.23
C ILE A 161 2.00 -13.89 9.81
N GLN A 162 1.19 -14.90 9.46
CA GLN A 162 1.68 -16.22 9.07
C GLN A 162 2.27 -16.24 7.66
N LYS A 163 1.68 -15.46 6.74
CA LYS A 163 2.13 -15.37 5.36
C LYS A 163 1.66 -14.09 4.69
N VAL A 164 2.50 -13.57 3.81
CA VAL A 164 2.21 -12.43 2.92
C VAL A 164 2.11 -12.95 1.49
N PHE A 165 0.99 -12.68 0.82
CA PHE A 165 0.75 -13.00 -0.58
C PHE A 165 0.82 -11.72 -1.40
N VAL A 166 1.81 -11.63 -2.28
CA VAL A 166 2.07 -10.43 -3.10
C VAL A 166 1.78 -10.72 -4.57
N SER A 167 1.00 -9.88 -5.21
CA SER A 167 0.55 -10.08 -6.60
C SER A 167 1.70 -10.29 -7.59
N SER A 168 2.77 -9.51 -7.45
CA SER A 168 3.94 -9.59 -8.35
C SER A 168 4.68 -10.92 -8.26
N GLU A 169 4.71 -11.55 -7.08
CA GLU A 169 5.36 -12.85 -6.89
C GLU A 169 4.55 -13.98 -7.53
N PHE A 170 3.22 -13.96 -7.35
CA PHE A 170 2.33 -14.99 -7.87
C PHE A 170 1.84 -14.70 -9.30
N ARG A 171 2.16 -13.53 -9.86
CA ARG A 171 1.68 -13.06 -11.18
C ARG A 171 0.16 -13.05 -11.29
N LYS A 172 -0.51 -12.77 -10.18
CA LYS A 172 -1.97 -12.74 -9.99
C LYS A 172 -2.36 -11.54 -9.17
N THR A 173 -3.56 -10.98 -9.41
CA THR A 173 -4.02 -9.78 -8.70
C THR A 173 -5.31 -10.02 -7.93
N LYS A 174 -5.49 -9.24 -6.86
CA LYS A 174 -6.79 -9.10 -6.18
C LYS A 174 -7.82 -8.53 -7.16
N HIS A 175 -7.42 -7.54 -7.95
CA HIS A 175 -8.27 -6.86 -8.92
C HIS A 175 -8.96 -7.84 -9.89
N LYS A 176 -8.28 -8.90 -10.34
CA LYS A 176 -8.88 -9.96 -11.17
C LYS A 176 -9.44 -11.13 -10.36
N GLY A 177 -9.27 -11.14 -9.04
CA GLY A 177 -9.71 -12.21 -8.16
C GLY A 177 -8.85 -13.49 -8.23
N SER A 178 -7.86 -13.52 -9.09
CA SER A 178 -6.99 -14.68 -9.29
C SER A 178 -6.07 -14.93 -8.10
N LEU A 179 -5.64 -13.87 -7.41
CA LEU A 179 -4.82 -13.97 -6.21
C LEU A 179 -5.63 -14.57 -5.04
N TYR A 180 -6.89 -14.16 -4.84
CA TYR A 180 -7.76 -14.77 -3.83
C TYR A 180 -7.97 -16.27 -4.08
N LYS A 181 -8.24 -16.65 -5.34
CA LYS A 181 -8.39 -18.08 -5.72
C LYS A 181 -7.10 -18.87 -5.46
N HIS A 182 -5.95 -18.24 -5.61
CA HIS A 182 -4.66 -18.84 -5.29
C HIS A 182 -4.53 -19.06 -3.78
N VAL A 183 -4.81 -18.04 -2.97
CA VAL A 183 -4.76 -18.08 -1.50
C VAL A 183 -5.67 -19.18 -0.95
N LEU A 184 -6.94 -19.21 -1.36
CA LEU A 184 -7.90 -20.22 -0.90
C LEU A 184 -7.41 -21.64 -1.19
N ARG A 185 -6.85 -21.89 -2.38
CA ARG A 185 -6.30 -23.21 -2.76
C ARG A 185 -5.07 -23.58 -1.94
N GLU A 186 -4.17 -22.62 -1.72
CA GLU A 186 -2.94 -22.88 -0.98
C GLU A 186 -3.22 -23.18 0.50
N LEU A 187 -4.11 -22.42 1.11
CA LEU A 187 -4.54 -22.63 2.49
C LEU A 187 -5.52 -23.80 2.65
N ARG A 188 -6.07 -24.30 1.54
CA ARG A 188 -7.07 -25.39 1.51
C ARG A 188 -8.31 -25.06 2.33
N ILE A 189 -8.80 -23.84 2.21
CA ILE A 189 -10.00 -23.34 2.91
C ILE A 189 -11.11 -22.97 1.92
N SER A 190 -12.33 -23.01 2.40
CA SER A 190 -13.49 -22.47 1.68
C SER A 190 -13.56 -20.95 1.79
N PRO A 191 -14.17 -20.26 0.80
CA PRO A 191 -14.28 -18.80 0.82
C PRO A 191 -14.93 -18.26 2.11
N GLU A 192 -15.94 -18.94 2.62
CA GLU A 192 -16.66 -18.58 3.86
C GLU A 192 -15.81 -18.63 5.13
N ASN A 193 -14.64 -19.29 5.09
CA ASN A 193 -13.70 -19.35 6.22
C ASN A 193 -12.69 -18.18 6.23
N LEU A 194 -12.74 -17.31 5.23
CA LEU A 194 -11.87 -16.15 5.09
C LEU A 194 -12.65 -14.86 5.26
N LEU A 195 -12.16 -13.97 6.12
CA LEU A 195 -12.56 -12.56 6.18
C LEU A 195 -11.43 -11.73 5.58
N HIS A 196 -11.72 -10.94 4.55
CA HIS A 196 -10.75 -9.99 3.98
C HIS A 196 -11.03 -8.58 4.46
N VAL A 197 -9.98 -7.88 4.92
CA VAL A 197 -10.02 -6.50 5.41
C VAL A 197 -9.17 -5.63 4.48
N GLY A 198 -9.76 -4.61 3.88
CA GLY A 198 -9.03 -3.73 2.96
C GLY A 198 -9.72 -2.40 2.71
N ASP A 199 -9.04 -1.52 1.96
CA ASP A 199 -9.46 -0.14 1.74
C ASP A 199 -10.06 0.11 0.35
N ASN A 200 -9.74 -0.74 -0.63
CA ASN A 200 -10.19 -0.56 -2.00
C ASN A 200 -11.54 -1.22 -2.22
N GLU A 201 -12.57 -0.40 -2.52
CA GLU A 201 -13.95 -0.87 -2.69
C GLU A 201 -14.06 -1.99 -3.73
N TYR A 202 -13.33 -1.91 -4.83
CA TYR A 202 -13.40 -2.92 -5.90
C TYR A 202 -12.59 -4.17 -5.57
N SER A 203 -11.29 -4.03 -5.34
CA SER A 203 -10.38 -5.16 -5.19
C SER A 203 -10.47 -5.85 -3.82
N ASP A 204 -10.86 -5.13 -2.76
CA ASP A 204 -10.90 -5.67 -1.40
C ASP A 204 -12.32 -5.91 -0.88
N ASN A 205 -13.35 -5.41 -1.56
CA ASN A 205 -14.72 -5.61 -1.16
C ASN A 205 -15.54 -6.33 -2.25
N GLU A 206 -15.74 -5.74 -3.43
CA GLU A 206 -16.60 -6.36 -4.45
C GLU A 206 -16.08 -7.67 -5.00
N ILE A 207 -14.78 -7.75 -5.33
CA ILE A 207 -14.19 -8.95 -5.93
C ILE A 207 -14.19 -10.15 -4.98
N PRO A 208 -13.70 -10.03 -3.71
CA PRO A 208 -13.77 -11.16 -2.79
C PRO A 208 -15.20 -11.57 -2.46
N GLN A 209 -16.16 -10.65 -2.35
CA GLN A 209 -17.58 -10.99 -2.15
C GLN A 209 -18.14 -11.84 -3.31
N LYS A 210 -17.80 -11.50 -4.55
CA LYS A 210 -18.18 -12.31 -5.74
C LYS A 210 -17.61 -13.74 -5.68
N LEU A 211 -16.56 -13.95 -4.90
CA LEU A 211 -15.94 -15.27 -4.68
C LEU A 211 -16.48 -15.97 -3.42
N GLY A 212 -17.41 -15.36 -2.69
CA GLY A 212 -17.97 -15.89 -1.45
C GLY A 212 -17.13 -15.62 -0.20
N ILE A 213 -16.11 -14.77 -0.30
CA ILE A 213 -15.28 -14.34 0.83
C ILE A 213 -16.00 -13.21 1.57
N LYS A 214 -16.03 -13.26 2.90
CA LYS A 214 -16.52 -12.15 3.72
C LYS A 214 -15.54 -10.99 3.67
N THR A 215 -16.06 -9.76 3.72
CA THR A 215 -15.23 -8.56 3.63
C THR A 215 -15.55 -7.56 4.72
N MET A 216 -14.52 -6.81 5.12
CA MET A 216 -14.62 -5.65 5.99
C MET A 216 -13.90 -4.48 5.31
N HIS A 217 -14.65 -3.45 4.92
CA HIS A 217 -14.08 -2.29 4.27
C HIS A 217 -13.59 -1.27 5.30
N ILE A 218 -12.34 -0.86 5.17
CA ILE A 218 -11.70 0.23 5.93
C ILE A 218 -11.46 1.40 4.97
N PRO A 219 -12.25 2.49 5.00
CA PRO A 219 -12.09 3.59 4.05
C PRO A 219 -10.68 4.15 4.05
N LYS A 220 -10.17 4.56 2.87
CA LYS A 220 -8.86 5.23 2.76
C LYS A 220 -8.81 6.45 3.66
N ALA A 221 -7.64 6.67 4.24
CA ALA A 221 -7.40 7.87 5.03
C ALA A 221 -7.69 9.17 4.26
N TYR A 222 -7.30 9.17 2.98
CA TYR A 222 -7.57 10.29 2.07
C TYR A 222 -9.06 10.56 1.85
N ASP A 223 -9.87 9.52 1.68
CA ASP A 223 -11.31 9.67 1.44
C ASP A 223 -12.03 10.18 2.69
N VAL A 224 -11.63 9.69 3.87
CA VAL A 224 -12.14 10.18 5.15
C VAL A 224 -11.78 11.67 5.33
N TRP A 225 -10.54 12.05 5.03
CA TRP A 225 -10.09 13.43 5.15
C TRP A 225 -10.77 14.34 4.13
N LYS A 226 -10.89 13.92 2.86
CA LYS A 226 -11.56 14.69 1.80
C LYS A 226 -13.01 15.01 2.13
N GLY A 227 -13.68 14.13 2.85
CA GLY A 227 -15.04 14.35 3.36
C GLY A 227 -15.11 15.26 4.61
N SER A 228 -13.98 15.64 5.20
CA SER A 228 -13.93 16.51 6.36
C SER A 228 -13.89 17.99 5.97
N GLU A 229 -14.40 18.88 6.86
CA GLU A 229 -14.34 20.34 6.68
C GLU A 229 -12.91 20.91 6.76
N GLN A 230 -11.91 20.08 7.09
CA GLN A 230 -10.50 20.46 7.27
C GLN A 230 -9.66 20.31 6.02
N SER A 231 -10.24 19.97 4.87
CA SER A 231 -9.50 19.81 3.62
C SER A 231 -8.99 21.15 3.10
N ILE A 232 -7.68 21.37 3.14
CA ILE A 232 -7.01 22.52 2.53
C ILE A 232 -6.78 22.19 1.07
N ILE A 233 -7.40 22.95 0.18
CA ILE A 233 -7.27 22.75 -1.27
C ILE A 233 -6.02 23.48 -1.76
N GLY A 234 -4.98 22.76 -2.15
CA GLY A 234 -3.80 23.28 -2.83
C GLY A 234 -3.23 22.20 -3.76
N SER A 235 -2.84 22.63 -4.96
CA SER A 235 -2.29 21.71 -5.98
C SER A 235 -0.76 21.68 -6.01
N ASP A 236 -0.11 22.61 -5.32
CA ASP A 236 1.34 22.68 -5.27
C ASP A 236 1.94 21.61 -4.33
N PHE A 237 3.22 21.31 -4.55
CA PHE A 237 3.93 20.27 -3.80
C PHE A 237 3.91 20.50 -2.29
N PHE A 238 4.04 21.75 -1.84
CA PHE A 238 4.04 22.06 -0.43
C PHE A 238 2.67 21.79 0.22
N SER A 239 1.59 22.22 -0.42
CA SER A 239 0.22 21.94 0.01
C SER A 239 -0.05 20.43 0.03
N ARG A 240 0.45 19.67 -0.95
CA ARG A 240 0.32 18.23 -0.99
C ARG A 240 1.06 17.55 0.18
N CYS A 241 2.30 17.96 0.46
CA CYS A 241 3.06 17.44 1.60
C CYS A 241 2.40 17.79 2.94
N PHE A 242 1.87 19.00 3.06
CA PHE A 242 1.18 19.45 4.26
C PHE A 242 -0.11 18.67 4.51
N ASN A 243 -0.93 18.50 3.48
CA ASN A 243 -2.16 17.72 3.55
C ASN A 243 -1.86 16.25 3.87
N SER A 244 -0.83 15.66 3.27
CA SER A 244 -0.36 14.30 3.55
C SER A 244 0.00 14.12 5.02
N ARG A 245 0.66 15.12 5.60
CA ARG A 245 1.03 15.10 7.01
C ARG A 245 -0.19 15.12 7.94
N ILE A 246 -1.17 15.96 7.64
CA ILE A 246 -2.43 16.03 8.40
C ILE A 246 -3.16 14.68 8.33
N ILE A 247 -3.24 14.08 7.14
CA ILE A 247 -3.89 12.78 6.95
C ILE A 247 -3.16 11.71 7.77
N ALA A 248 -1.83 11.64 7.67
CA ALA A 248 -1.03 10.67 8.40
C ALA A 248 -1.17 10.84 9.91
N ASP A 249 -1.10 12.08 10.41
CA ASP A 249 -1.23 12.38 11.84
C ASP A 249 -2.63 12.07 12.36
N SER A 250 -3.68 12.37 11.58
CA SER A 250 -5.06 12.14 11.97
C SER A 250 -5.42 10.64 11.98
N VAL A 251 -4.96 9.90 10.97
CA VAL A 251 -5.34 8.50 10.76
C VAL A 251 -4.38 7.53 11.45
N ALA A 252 -3.09 7.86 11.55
CA ALA A 252 -2.10 7.07 12.28
C ALA A 252 -2.17 7.31 13.81
N GLY A 253 -2.92 8.30 14.26
CA GLY A 253 -2.98 8.68 15.67
C GLY A 253 -1.71 9.40 16.17
N LEU A 254 -0.94 9.98 15.25
CA LEU A 254 0.23 10.78 15.55
C LEU A 254 -0.18 12.22 15.89
N ASN A 255 -1.08 12.39 16.84
CA ASN A 255 -1.78 13.64 17.20
C ASN A 255 -0.90 14.84 17.61
N PHE A 256 0.41 14.75 17.53
CA PHE A 256 1.22 15.69 18.27
C PHE A 256 1.79 16.86 17.46
N LEU A 257 2.11 16.66 16.19
CA LEU A 257 2.76 17.69 15.38
C LEU A 257 1.80 18.48 14.49
N GLY A 258 0.74 17.85 13.99
CA GLY A 258 -0.24 18.48 13.12
C GLY A 258 -0.92 19.69 13.78
N ASN A 259 -1.40 19.53 15.01
CA ASN A 259 -2.07 20.62 15.73
C ASN A 259 -1.14 21.81 16.03
N ARG A 260 0.14 21.61 16.30
CA ARG A 260 1.09 22.70 16.53
C ARG A 260 1.51 23.43 15.25
N LEU A 261 1.64 22.69 14.13
CA LEU A 261 1.94 23.30 12.83
C LEU A 261 0.75 24.13 12.31
N ILE A 262 -0.48 23.61 12.45
CA ILE A 262 -1.70 24.35 12.07
C ILE A 262 -1.85 25.58 12.93
N GLN A 263 -1.67 25.49 14.24
CA GLN A 263 -1.73 26.64 15.14
C GLN A 263 -0.63 27.67 14.88
N GLY A 264 0.57 27.23 14.46
CA GLY A 264 1.69 28.12 14.12
C GLY A 264 1.53 28.82 12.78
N ILE A 265 0.80 28.24 11.82
CA ILE A 265 0.55 28.82 10.49
C ILE A 265 -0.67 29.76 10.52
N ILE A 266 -1.66 29.49 11.36
CA ILE A 266 -2.85 30.35 11.50
C ILE A 266 -2.55 31.56 12.42
N ALA A 267 -1.53 31.49 13.27
CA ALA A 267 -1.14 32.56 14.20
C ALA A 267 -0.10 33.54 13.62
N ASN A 268 0.39 33.36 12.40
CA ASN A 268 1.22 34.30 11.63
C ASN A 268 0.51 34.71 10.35
#